data_e5746b49f2f764fea6b754ad678249c1
#
_entry.id   e5746b49f2f764fea6b754ad678249c1
#
_cell.length_a   1.000
_cell.length_b   1.000
_cell.length_c   1.000
_cell.angle_alpha   90.00
_cell.angle_beta   90.00
_cell.angle_gamma   90.00
#
_symmetry.space_group_name_H-M   'P 1'
#
loop_
_entity.id
_entity.type
_entity.pdbx_description
1 polymer ?
#
loop_
_entity_poly.entity_id
_entity_poly.type
_entity_poly.pdbx_seq_one_letter_code
_entity_poly.pdbx_strand_id
1 'polypeptide(L)'
;MTNSLPDLGKGNECEVAVNKTALLMIDIQNAMFGPDEICHQPERMLAKASDLLARARAAGTPVYFVQHCESEGGFKPGSTGWQIHPKVAPKAGEPAGTWDPPTAQTT
;
A
#
# COMPACT_ATOMS: atom_id res chain seq x y z
N MET A 1 21.89 1.35 18.90
CA MET A 1 21.31 1.18 18.63
C MET A 1 21.18 0.84 18.13
N THR A 2 21.57 0.57 18.27
CA THR A 2 21.27 0.30 17.98
C THR A 2 20.90 0.10 17.32
N ASN A 3 21.13 -0.15 16.93
CA ASN A 3 20.53 -0.27 16.41
C ASN A 3 20.01 -0.33 15.76
N SER A 4 20.72 -0.26 15.51
CA SER A 4 20.19 -0.32 15.09
C SER A 4 19.18 -0.50 14.50
N LEU A 5 19.30 -0.65 14.12
CA LEU A 5 18.26 -1.14 13.74
C LEU A 5 17.50 -1.43 14.80
N PRO A 6 16.63 -1.09 14.74
CA PRO A 6 15.87 -1.26 15.77
C PRO A 6 15.65 -2.64 16.01
N ASP A 7 15.64 -2.90 17.00
CA ASP A 7 15.36 -3.95 17.47
C ASP A 7 14.01 -4.29 17.15
N LEU A 8 13.82 -4.74 16.06
CA LEU A 8 12.57 -5.03 15.67
C LEU A 8 12.00 -6.15 16.41
N GLY A 9 12.75 -6.71 17.15
CA GLY A 9 12.29 -7.76 17.91
C GLY A 9 11.41 -7.34 18.97
N LYS A 10 11.70 -6.24 19.43
CA LYS A 10 10.90 -5.71 20.36
C LYS A 10 9.90 -5.07 19.63
N GLY A 11 9.99 -5.14 18.45
CA GLY A 11 9.14 -4.65 17.57
C GLY A 11 8.21 -3.68 17.92
N ASN A 12 7.95 -3.76 18.85
CA ASN A 12 7.06 -2.94 19.33
C ASN A 12 7.61 -1.79 19.85
N GLU A 13 8.84 -1.74 19.93
CA GLU A 13 9.43 -0.68 20.60
C GLU A 13 9.77 0.45 19.76
N CYS A 14 9.53 0.38 18.53
CA CYS A 14 9.87 1.47 17.68
C CYS A 14 8.89 2.57 17.92
N GLU A 15 9.36 3.68 18.38
CA GLU A 15 8.51 4.81 18.57
C GLU A 15 8.28 5.49 17.29
N VAL A 16 7.03 5.81 16.99
CA VAL A 16 6.68 6.47 15.75
C VAL A 16 6.35 7.91 16.06
N ALA A 17 7.06 8.81 15.45
CA ALA A 17 6.80 10.23 15.64
C ALA A 17 5.61 10.61 14.78
N VAL A 18 4.51 10.93 15.36
CA VAL A 18 3.28 11.17 14.67
C VAL A 18 3.40 12.23 13.59
N ASN A 19 4.12 13.30 13.91
CA ASN A 19 4.24 14.39 12.95
C ASN A 19 5.29 14.13 11.89
N LYS A 20 5.92 12.95 11.90
CA LYS A 20 6.92 12.60 10.90
C LYS A 20 6.62 11.26 10.28
N THR A 21 5.37 10.84 10.33
CA THR A 21 4.98 9.53 9.87
C THR A 21 3.99 9.66 8.73
N ALA A 22 4.04 8.75 7.80
CA ALA A 22 3.07 8.69 6.72
C ALA A 22 2.65 7.24 6.54
N LEU A 23 1.43 7.04 6.08
CA LEU A 23 0.95 5.70 5.75
C LEU A 23 1.11 5.49 4.25
N LEU A 24 1.75 4.41 3.87
CA LEU A 24 1.88 4.03 2.47
C LEU A 24 0.98 2.83 2.20
N MET A 25 0.09 2.98 1.24
CA MET A 25 -0.80 1.90 0.80
C MET A 25 -0.24 1.42 -0.52
N ILE A 26 0.40 0.26 -0.50
CA ILE A 26 1.14 -0.22 -1.65
C ILE A 26 0.45 -1.42 -2.29
N ASP A 27 0.20 -1.34 -3.60
CA ASP A 27 -0.32 -2.46 -4.38
C ASP A 27 -1.69 -2.98 -3.95
N ILE A 28 -2.51 -2.15 -3.34
CA ILE A 28 -3.85 -2.60 -2.96
C ILE A 28 -4.78 -2.30 -4.12
N GLN A 29 -4.61 -3.08 -5.16
CA GLN A 29 -5.26 -2.89 -6.44
C GLN A 29 -6.17 -4.07 -6.74
N ASN A 30 -7.15 -3.86 -7.59
CA ASN A 30 -8.16 -4.88 -7.87
C ASN A 30 -7.57 -6.21 -8.33
N ALA A 31 -6.50 -6.17 -9.11
CA ALA A 31 -5.95 -7.41 -9.63
C ALA A 31 -5.37 -8.31 -8.55
N MET A 32 -5.07 -7.78 -7.38
CA MET A 32 -4.57 -8.60 -6.28
C MET A 32 -5.67 -9.43 -5.65
N PHE A 33 -6.92 -9.09 -5.92
CA PHE A 33 -8.07 -9.69 -5.26
C PHE A 33 -9.03 -10.34 -6.26
N GLY A 34 -8.58 -10.55 -7.47
CA GLY A 34 -9.43 -11.12 -8.52
C GLY A 34 -9.45 -12.64 -8.50
N PRO A 35 -9.98 -13.24 -9.56
CA PRO A 35 -10.13 -14.70 -9.62
C PRO A 35 -8.81 -15.43 -9.48
N ASP A 36 -7.74 -14.84 -9.98
CA ASP A 36 -6.42 -15.45 -9.85
C ASP A 36 -5.71 -14.80 -8.68
N GLU A 37 -6.42 -14.68 -7.58
CA GLU A 37 -5.92 -13.90 -6.47
C GLU A 37 -4.55 -14.31 -6.02
N ILE A 38 -3.73 -13.31 -5.86
CA ILE A 38 -2.37 -13.45 -5.39
C ILE A 38 -2.33 -13.29 -3.88
N CYS A 39 -3.26 -12.52 -3.37
CA CYS A 39 -3.25 -12.15 -1.96
C CYS A 39 -3.84 -13.27 -1.10
N HIS A 40 -3.13 -13.60 -0.05
CA HIS A 40 -3.62 -14.59 0.92
C HIS A 40 -4.69 -13.94 1.79
N GLN A 41 -5.81 -14.60 1.96
CA GLN A 41 -6.94 -14.09 2.77
C GLN A 41 -7.29 -12.66 2.38
N PRO A 42 -7.71 -12.46 1.14
CA PRO A 42 -7.89 -11.10 0.62
C PRO A 42 -8.92 -10.27 1.38
N GLU A 43 -10.00 -10.89 1.83
CA GLU A 43 -11.03 -10.13 2.53
C GLU A 43 -10.53 -9.63 3.86
N ARG A 44 -9.76 -10.45 4.55
CA ARG A 44 -9.21 -10.05 5.83
C ARG A 44 -8.19 -8.93 5.64
N MET A 45 -7.37 -9.07 4.62
CA MET A 45 -6.38 -8.05 4.32
C MET A 45 -7.04 -6.71 3.98
N LEU A 46 -8.09 -6.74 3.18
CA LEU A 46 -8.80 -5.52 2.83
C LEU A 46 -9.45 -4.89 4.05
N ALA A 47 -10.02 -5.70 4.94
CA ALA A 47 -10.65 -5.16 6.12
C ALA A 47 -9.62 -4.47 7.02
N LYS A 48 -8.45 -5.08 7.16
CA LYS A 48 -7.40 -4.48 7.98
C LYS A 48 -6.83 -3.23 7.34
N ALA A 49 -6.65 -3.25 6.03
CA ALA A 49 -6.15 -2.08 5.33
C ALA A 49 -7.13 -0.92 5.42
N SER A 50 -8.41 -1.21 5.27
CA SER A 50 -9.44 -0.20 5.37
C SER A 50 -9.49 0.40 6.77
N ASP A 51 -9.37 -0.42 7.78
CA ASP A 51 -9.37 0.05 9.16
C ASP A 51 -8.16 0.92 9.45
N LEU A 52 -6.99 0.49 9.01
CA LEU A 52 -5.77 1.25 9.20
C LEU A 52 -5.86 2.60 8.51
N LEU A 53 -6.39 2.59 7.29
CA LEU A 53 -6.55 3.82 6.52
C LEU A 53 -7.48 4.79 7.25
N ALA A 54 -8.60 4.29 7.76
CA ALA A 54 -9.53 5.15 8.48
C ALA A 54 -8.89 5.75 9.72
N ARG A 55 -8.10 4.96 10.40
CA ARG A 55 -7.45 5.45 11.62
C ARG A 55 -6.36 6.48 11.30
N ALA A 56 -5.63 6.27 10.22
CA ALA A 56 -4.63 7.24 9.80
C ALA A 56 -5.29 8.56 9.44
N ARG A 57 -6.39 8.49 8.71
CA ARG A 57 -7.09 9.71 8.33
C ARG A 57 -7.64 10.45 9.55
N ALA A 58 -8.18 9.70 10.51
CA ALA A 58 -8.70 10.30 11.72
C ALA A 58 -7.60 10.98 12.54
N ALA A 59 -6.40 10.45 12.46
CA ALA A 59 -5.27 11.02 13.19
C ALA A 59 -4.57 12.15 12.43
N GLY A 60 -4.99 12.41 11.20
CA GLY A 60 -4.33 13.44 10.39
C GLY A 60 -3.02 12.97 9.78
N THR A 61 -2.76 11.69 9.78
CA THR A 61 -1.54 11.15 9.20
C THR A 61 -1.62 11.23 7.68
N PRO A 62 -0.60 11.75 7.01
CA PRO A 62 -0.61 11.78 5.56
C PRO A 62 -0.66 10.36 4.98
N VAL A 63 -1.40 10.21 3.91
CA VAL A 63 -1.57 8.92 3.25
C VAL A 63 -1.13 9.03 1.81
N TYR A 64 -0.32 8.08 1.36
CA TYR A 64 0.16 8.01 0.00
C TYR A 64 -0.14 6.64 -0.55
N PHE A 65 -0.52 6.59 -1.82
CA PHE A 65 -0.82 5.32 -2.48
C PHE A 65 0.22 5.05 -3.56
N VAL A 66 0.65 3.81 -3.66
CA VAL A 66 1.59 3.40 -4.68
C VAL A 66 0.97 2.25 -5.45
N GLN A 67 0.88 2.38 -6.76
CA GLN A 67 0.31 1.36 -7.62
C GLN A 67 1.40 0.68 -8.41
N HIS A 68 1.37 -0.63 -8.41
CA HIS A 68 2.24 -1.41 -9.27
C HIS A 68 1.70 -1.31 -10.69
N CYS A 69 2.55 -1.24 -11.67
CA CYS A 69 2.09 -1.25 -13.04
C CYS A 69 3.00 -2.09 -13.92
N GLU A 70 2.40 -2.68 -14.92
CA GLU A 70 3.10 -3.50 -15.90
C GLU A 70 2.55 -3.17 -17.27
N SER A 71 3.32 -3.44 -18.30
CA SER A 71 2.88 -3.09 -19.64
C SER A 71 1.71 -3.93 -20.11
N GLU A 72 1.55 -5.11 -19.55
CA GLU A 72 0.49 -6.02 -19.94
C GLU A 72 -0.15 -6.65 -18.72
N GLY A 73 -1.33 -7.20 -18.90
CA GLY A 73 -1.96 -7.97 -17.84
C GLY A 73 -2.78 -7.14 -16.88
N GLY A 74 -3.02 -7.70 -15.72
CA GLY A 74 -3.94 -7.11 -14.77
C GLY A 74 -3.48 -5.82 -14.15
N PHE A 75 -2.19 -5.51 -14.26
CA PHE A 75 -1.67 -4.26 -13.71
C PHE A 75 -1.35 -3.23 -14.79
N LYS A 76 -1.93 -3.40 -15.95
CA LYS A 76 -1.70 -2.42 -17.01
C LYS A 76 -2.38 -1.11 -16.64
N PRO A 77 -1.67 0.01 -16.69
CA PRO A 77 -2.25 1.29 -16.31
C PRO A 77 -3.54 1.59 -17.05
N GLY A 78 -4.53 2.04 -16.32
CA GLY A 78 -5.84 2.35 -16.88
C GLY A 78 -6.81 1.19 -16.87
N SER A 79 -6.33 -0.03 -16.62
CA SER A 79 -7.23 -1.18 -16.57
C SER A 79 -7.92 -1.24 -15.22
N THR A 80 -9.00 -1.99 -15.16
CA THR A 80 -9.73 -2.16 -13.91
C THR A 80 -8.85 -2.82 -12.85
N GLY A 81 -8.05 -3.81 -13.24
CA GLY A 81 -7.19 -4.50 -12.30
C GLY A 81 -6.13 -3.61 -11.70
N TRP A 82 -5.67 -2.65 -12.46
CA TRP A 82 -4.66 -1.71 -12.00
C TRP A 82 -5.21 -0.72 -10.97
N GLN A 83 -6.49 -0.45 -10.99
CA GLN A 83 -7.04 0.58 -10.12
C GLN A 83 -7.01 0.17 -8.65
N ILE A 84 -6.87 1.15 -7.79
CA ILE A 84 -6.86 0.92 -6.36
C ILE A 84 -8.23 0.38 -5.95
N HIS A 85 -8.22 -0.63 -5.10
CA HIS A 85 -9.47 -1.27 -4.68
C HIS A 85 -10.39 -0.24 -4.02
N PRO A 86 -11.67 -0.25 -4.36
CA PRO A 86 -12.58 0.79 -3.85
C PRO A 86 -12.71 0.85 -2.33
N LYS A 87 -12.41 -0.23 -1.64
CA LYS A 87 -12.48 -0.19 -0.18
C LYS A 87 -11.42 0.69 0.44
N VAL A 88 -10.37 1.01 -0.31
CA VAL A 88 -9.31 1.88 0.18
C VAL A 88 -9.05 3.02 -0.80
N ALA A 89 -10.07 3.45 -1.50
CA ALA A 89 -9.90 4.48 -2.52
C ALA A 89 -9.32 5.76 -1.94
N PRO A 90 -8.40 6.40 -2.67
CA PRO A 90 -7.83 7.67 -2.22
C PRO A 90 -8.88 8.76 -2.12
N LYS A 91 -8.65 9.67 -1.19
CA LYS A 91 -9.48 10.87 -1.08
C LYS A 91 -8.71 12.06 -1.61
N ALA A 92 -9.41 13.17 -1.76
CA ALA A 92 -8.77 14.39 -2.22
C ALA A 92 -7.59 14.72 -1.31
N GLY A 93 -6.50 15.07 -1.92
CA GLY A 93 -5.29 15.41 -1.18
C GLY A 93 -4.40 14.23 -0.86
N GLU A 94 -4.80 13.03 -1.21
CA GLU A 94 -3.98 11.85 -0.99
C GLU A 94 -3.38 11.42 -2.32
N PRO A 95 -2.09 11.64 -2.53
CA PRO A 95 -1.48 11.34 -3.83
C PRO A 95 -1.37 9.85 -4.10
N ALA A 96 -1.46 9.50 -5.36
CA ALA A 96 -1.26 8.14 -5.81
C ALA A 96 -0.22 8.14 -6.91
N GLY A 97 0.86 7.41 -6.73
CA GLY A 97 1.90 7.29 -7.75
C GLY A 97 2.01 5.87 -8.25
N THR A 98 2.66 5.70 -9.36
CA THR A 98 2.86 4.35 -9.90
C THR A 98 4.31 3.95 -9.74
N TRP A 99 4.52 2.67 -9.54
CA TRP A 99 5.85 2.12 -9.48
C TRP A 99 5.97 1.08 -10.55
N ASP A 100 6.95 1.28 -11.42
CA ASP A 100 7.18 0.39 -12.53
C ASP A 100 8.50 -0.30 -12.27
N PRO A 101 8.51 -1.56 -11.93
CA PRO A 101 9.78 -2.21 -11.60
C PRO A 101 10.72 -2.19 -12.79
N PRO A 102 12.00 -2.09 -12.53
CA PRO A 102 12.98 -2.09 -13.60
C PRO A 102 12.86 -3.39 -14.33
N THR A 103 12.73 -3.32 -15.63
CA THR A 103 12.70 -4.51 -16.33
C THR A 103 14.03 -4.92 -16.54
N ALA A 104 14.15 -5.83 -16.36
CA ALA A 104 15.38 -6.19 -16.62
C ALA A 104 16.40 -5.39 -16.32
N GLN A 105 16.08 -4.90 -16.05
CA GLN A 105 16.77 -4.21 -15.84
C GLN A 105 17.61 -4.60 -15.39
N THR A 106 17.16 -4.70 -15.73
CA THR A 106 17.48 -4.81 -15.57
C THR A 106 18.23 -4.93 -15.39
N THR A 107 18.47 -5.10 -15.42
CA THR A 107 18.93 -5.17 -15.18
C THR A 107 19.20 -5.18 -15.14
#